data_329c9677d609bc84adce1a6ddee06f04
#
_entry.id   329c9677d609bc84adce1a6ddee06f04
#
_cell.length_a   1.000
_cell.length_b   1.000
_cell.length_c   1.000
_cell.angle_alpha   90.00
_cell.angle_beta   90.00
_cell.angle_gamma   90.00
#
_symmetry.space_group_name_H-M   'P 1'
#
loop_
_entity.id
_entity.type
_entity.pdbx_description
1 polymer ?
#
loop_
_entity_poly.entity_id
_entity_poly.type
_entity_poly.pdbx_seq_one_letter_code
_entity_poly.pdbx_strand_id
1 'polypeptide(L)'
;RVRAARFASGLALPARRITVNLAPADLPKEGSHYDLPIALGLMAGIGAIPSDCLAGFTVVGELGLDGSIAAVAGVLPAAIGANARGHGLICPAACGAEAAWASPEMEILAPLSLIQFANHVTGKQVLDRPDPRMRSASTALPDLRDVKGQETAKRALEVAAAGGHNLLYVGPPGAGKSMLAQRLPSILPPLTPAEMLDVSMIASVAGTIEDGALVDRRPFRAPHHSASMAAMVGGGMKAKPGEVSLSHHGVLFLDELPEFSPQVLDSLRQPLETGEVLIARAN
;
A
#
# COMPACT_ATOMS: atom_id res chain seq x y z
N ARG A 1 -1.27 -6.91 23.29
CA ARG A 1 -1.78 -5.60 22.87
C ARG A 1 -3.26 -5.46 23.18
N VAL A 2 -4.16 -6.30 22.67
CA VAL A 2 -5.63 -6.21 22.85
C VAL A 2 -6.03 -6.05 24.33
N ARG A 3 -5.44 -6.86 25.24
CA ARG A 3 -5.72 -6.77 26.68
C ARG A 3 -5.32 -5.41 27.27
N ALA A 4 -4.14 -4.90 26.92
CA ALA A 4 -3.65 -3.61 27.41
C ALA A 4 -4.48 -2.43 26.88
N ALA A 5 -4.75 -2.42 25.57
CA ALA A 5 -5.54 -1.39 24.91
C ALA A 5 -6.96 -1.28 25.51
N ARG A 6 -7.60 -2.39 25.81
CA ARG A 6 -8.92 -2.41 26.44
C ARG A 6 -8.90 -1.92 27.88
N PHE A 7 -7.88 -2.30 28.64
CA PHE A 7 -7.72 -1.81 30.01
C PHE A 7 -7.53 -0.29 30.04
N ALA A 8 -6.67 0.23 29.17
CA ALA A 8 -6.45 1.68 29.02
C ALA A 8 -7.70 2.44 28.55
N SER A 9 -8.59 1.77 27.80
CA SER A 9 -9.87 2.32 27.34
C SER A 9 -11.00 2.22 28.40
N GLY A 10 -10.71 1.78 29.63
CA GLY A 10 -11.73 1.56 30.66
C GLY A 10 -12.66 0.34 30.40
N LEU A 11 -12.34 -0.48 29.41
CA LEU A 11 -13.12 -1.64 28.97
C LEU A 11 -12.48 -2.93 29.48
N ALA A 12 -12.37 -3.07 30.82
CA ALA A 12 -11.73 -4.22 31.45
C ALA A 12 -12.36 -5.55 31.01
N LEU A 13 -11.52 -6.58 30.85
CA LEU A 13 -12.01 -7.94 30.58
C LEU A 13 -12.63 -8.54 31.85
N PRO A 14 -13.74 -9.25 31.73
CA PRO A 14 -14.29 -9.99 32.85
C PRO A 14 -13.29 -11.06 33.31
N ALA A 15 -13.32 -11.42 34.58
CA ALA A 15 -12.50 -12.47 35.18
C ALA A 15 -12.99 -13.87 34.75
N ARG A 16 -13.15 -14.08 33.43
CA ARG A 16 -13.57 -15.33 32.80
C ARG A 16 -12.52 -15.81 31.81
N ARG A 17 -12.46 -17.09 31.56
CA ARG A 17 -11.63 -17.65 30.48
C ARG A 17 -12.21 -17.22 29.15
N ILE A 18 -11.38 -16.59 28.33
CA ILE A 18 -11.73 -16.15 26.99
C ILE A 18 -10.89 -16.94 26.00
N THR A 19 -11.55 -17.54 25.03
CA THR A 19 -10.91 -18.24 23.90
C THR A 19 -11.19 -17.48 22.63
N VAL A 20 -10.16 -17.15 21.87
CA VAL A 20 -10.25 -16.52 20.56
C VAL A 20 -9.80 -17.55 19.52
N ASN A 21 -10.70 -17.88 18.59
CA ASN A 21 -10.38 -18.76 17.47
C ASN A 21 -10.35 -17.95 16.18
N LEU A 22 -9.25 -18.04 15.43
CA LEU A 22 -9.08 -17.39 14.14
C LEU A 22 -9.13 -18.44 13.03
N ALA A 23 -10.26 -18.55 12.36
CA ALA A 23 -10.46 -19.44 11.23
C ALA A 23 -9.97 -18.80 9.89
N PRO A 24 -9.61 -19.61 8.87
CA PRO A 24 -9.32 -21.04 8.91
C PRO A 24 -7.97 -21.35 9.59
N ALA A 25 -7.82 -22.54 10.20
CA ALA A 25 -6.64 -22.87 11.01
C ALA A 25 -5.36 -23.09 10.20
N ASP A 26 -5.50 -23.45 8.94
CA ASP A 26 -4.43 -23.75 7.99
C ASP A 26 -3.69 -22.51 7.44
N LEU A 27 -4.27 -21.32 7.59
CA LEU A 27 -3.63 -20.08 7.19
C LEU A 27 -2.88 -19.43 8.37
N PRO A 28 -1.57 -19.19 8.26
CA PRO A 28 -0.84 -18.47 9.30
C PRO A 28 -1.38 -17.05 9.46
N LYS A 29 -1.72 -16.67 10.70
CA LYS A 29 -2.19 -15.34 11.06
C LYS A 29 -1.03 -14.57 11.66
N GLU A 30 -0.28 -13.91 10.81
CA GLU A 30 0.84 -13.06 11.19
C GLU A 30 0.49 -11.58 11.00
N GLY A 31 1.07 -10.75 11.86
CA GLY A 31 0.90 -9.29 11.80
C GLY A 31 -0.16 -8.76 12.77
N SER A 32 -0.17 -7.44 12.89
CA SER A 32 -1.00 -6.71 13.85
C SER A 32 -2.39 -6.33 13.31
N HIS A 33 -2.70 -6.68 12.06
CA HIS A 33 -4.00 -6.39 11.41
C HIS A 33 -5.20 -7.00 12.14
N TYR A 34 -4.96 -8.06 12.91
CA TYR A 34 -6.00 -8.77 13.67
C TYR A 34 -6.29 -8.19 15.05
N ASP A 35 -5.48 -7.22 15.52
CA ASP A 35 -5.66 -6.65 16.86
C ASP A 35 -7.04 -5.99 17.00
N LEU A 36 -7.41 -5.15 16.04
CA LEU A 36 -8.71 -4.45 16.06
C LEU A 36 -9.90 -5.41 15.93
N PRO A 37 -9.97 -6.34 14.94
CA PRO A 37 -11.08 -7.29 14.87
C PRO A 37 -11.22 -8.16 16.12
N ILE A 38 -10.13 -8.61 16.74
CA ILE A 38 -10.16 -9.34 18.01
C ILE A 38 -10.74 -8.48 19.12
N ALA A 39 -10.30 -7.22 19.23
CA ALA A 39 -10.80 -6.32 20.27
C ALA A 39 -12.28 -6.02 20.13
N LEU A 40 -12.75 -5.71 18.90
CA LEU A 40 -14.16 -5.41 18.64
C LEU A 40 -15.04 -6.65 18.86
N GLY A 41 -14.61 -7.83 18.40
CA GLY A 41 -15.31 -9.09 18.66
C GLY A 41 -15.41 -9.41 20.16
N LEU A 42 -14.37 -9.14 20.95
CA LEU A 42 -14.42 -9.28 22.40
C LEU A 42 -15.35 -8.24 23.04
N MET A 43 -15.37 -6.99 22.55
CA MET A 43 -16.28 -5.96 23.05
C MET A 43 -17.74 -6.32 22.82
N ALA A 44 -18.07 -6.83 21.63
CA ALA A 44 -19.40 -7.35 21.32
C ALA A 44 -19.76 -8.57 22.19
N GLY A 45 -18.85 -9.52 22.33
CA GLY A 45 -19.07 -10.75 23.12
C GLY A 45 -19.28 -10.53 24.62
N ILE A 46 -18.80 -9.43 25.18
CA ILE A 46 -19.02 -9.06 26.62
C ILE A 46 -20.13 -8.01 26.79
N GLY A 47 -20.78 -7.59 25.70
CA GLY A 47 -21.87 -6.61 25.74
C GLY A 47 -21.39 -5.15 25.96
N ALA A 48 -20.12 -4.83 25.73
CA ALA A 48 -19.60 -3.46 25.79
C ALA A 48 -20.03 -2.62 24.57
N ILE A 49 -20.37 -3.27 23.47
CA ILE A 49 -20.99 -2.73 22.27
C ILE A 49 -22.13 -3.66 21.82
N PRO A 50 -23.10 -3.19 21.01
CA PRO A 50 -24.15 -4.06 20.46
C PRO A 50 -23.54 -5.25 19.70
N SER A 51 -24.12 -6.43 19.87
CA SER A 51 -23.59 -7.68 19.28
C SER A 51 -23.66 -7.72 17.76
N ASP A 52 -24.61 -6.98 17.18
CA ASP A 52 -24.92 -6.91 15.75
C ASP A 52 -24.20 -5.75 15.01
N CYS A 53 -23.56 -4.83 15.76
CA CYS A 53 -22.92 -3.64 15.16
C CYS A 53 -21.70 -3.98 14.25
N LEU A 54 -21.22 -5.22 14.28
CA LEU A 54 -20.14 -5.69 13.42
C LEU A 54 -20.65 -6.49 12.21
N ALA A 55 -21.97 -6.79 12.18
CA ALA A 55 -22.54 -7.55 11.09
C ALA A 55 -22.40 -6.75 9.76
N GLY A 56 -21.96 -7.41 8.70
CA GLY A 56 -21.76 -6.77 7.41
C GLY A 56 -20.51 -5.89 7.31
N PHE A 57 -19.61 -5.91 8.30
CA PHE A 57 -18.34 -5.20 8.22
C PHE A 57 -17.13 -6.14 8.09
N THR A 58 -16.18 -5.73 7.27
CA THR A 58 -14.80 -6.22 7.32
C THR A 58 -14.02 -5.30 8.25
N VAL A 59 -13.13 -5.86 9.07
CA VAL A 59 -12.39 -5.09 10.08
C VAL A 59 -10.89 -5.32 9.91
N VAL A 60 -10.12 -4.23 9.83
CA VAL A 60 -8.66 -4.26 9.79
C VAL A 60 -8.08 -3.14 10.66
N GLY A 61 -7.00 -3.41 11.39
CA GLY A 61 -6.33 -2.39 12.18
C GLY A 61 -5.42 -2.95 13.26
N GLU A 62 -4.43 -2.17 13.65
CA GLU A 62 -3.53 -2.44 14.76
C GLU A 62 -3.94 -1.62 15.98
N LEU A 63 -3.72 -2.14 17.19
CA LEU A 63 -4.00 -1.43 18.44
C LEU A 63 -2.73 -0.93 19.10
N GLY A 64 -2.72 0.35 19.47
CA GLY A 64 -1.82 0.89 20.47
C GLY A 64 -2.14 0.34 21.86
N LEU A 65 -1.19 0.38 22.77
CA LEU A 65 -1.39 -0.09 24.15
C LEU A 65 -2.35 0.81 24.95
N ASP A 66 -2.53 2.04 24.50
CA ASP A 66 -3.42 3.07 25.04
C ASP A 66 -4.86 2.99 24.50
N GLY A 67 -5.14 2.07 23.59
CA GLY A 67 -6.45 1.92 22.94
C GLY A 67 -6.62 2.75 21.67
N SER A 68 -5.58 3.43 21.20
CA SER A 68 -5.53 4.05 19.88
C SER A 68 -5.54 3.00 18.78
N ILE A 69 -6.03 3.37 17.59
CA ILE A 69 -6.06 2.50 16.43
C ILE A 69 -5.02 3.01 15.43
N ALA A 70 -3.97 2.23 15.24
CA ALA A 70 -2.83 2.56 14.40
C ALA A 70 -3.04 2.09 12.95
N ALA A 71 -2.43 2.83 12.01
CA ALA A 71 -2.45 2.51 10.59
C ALA A 71 -1.86 1.12 10.29
N VAL A 72 -2.42 0.46 9.29
CA VAL A 72 -1.96 -0.82 8.77
C VAL A 72 -1.82 -0.75 7.25
N ALA A 73 -0.95 -1.57 6.69
CA ALA A 73 -0.80 -1.70 5.24
C ALA A 73 -1.95 -2.52 4.63
N GLY A 74 -2.24 -2.31 3.33
CA GLY A 74 -3.20 -3.12 2.59
C GLY A 74 -4.67 -2.78 2.85
N VAL A 75 -4.97 -1.57 3.27
CA VAL A 75 -6.35 -1.15 3.55
C VAL A 75 -7.15 -0.98 2.26
N LEU A 76 -6.56 -0.43 1.19
CA LEU A 76 -7.25 -0.26 -0.09
C LEU A 76 -7.71 -1.60 -0.70
N PRO A 77 -6.86 -2.62 -0.88
CA PRO A 77 -7.33 -3.92 -1.35
C PRO A 77 -8.31 -4.61 -0.38
N ALA A 78 -8.18 -4.39 0.92
CA ALA A 78 -9.16 -4.88 1.90
C ALA A 78 -10.53 -4.20 1.72
N ALA A 79 -10.56 -2.89 1.47
CA ALA A 79 -11.77 -2.13 1.19
C ALA A 79 -12.45 -2.60 -0.10
N ILE A 80 -11.69 -2.75 -1.19
CA ILE A 80 -12.20 -3.28 -2.47
C ILE A 80 -12.78 -4.69 -2.27
N GLY A 81 -12.08 -5.56 -1.55
CA GLY A 81 -12.56 -6.91 -1.25
C GLY A 81 -13.78 -6.93 -0.33
N ALA A 82 -13.93 -5.98 0.59
CA ALA A 82 -15.11 -5.83 1.42
C ALA A 82 -16.31 -5.37 0.57
N ASN A 83 -16.12 -4.34 -0.24
CA ASN A 83 -17.15 -3.82 -1.14
C ASN A 83 -17.68 -4.89 -2.11
N ALA A 84 -16.79 -5.71 -2.68
CA ALA A 84 -17.18 -6.82 -3.55
C ALA A 84 -18.06 -7.88 -2.87
N ARG A 85 -18.05 -7.97 -1.54
CA ARG A 85 -18.92 -8.83 -0.72
C ARG A 85 -20.16 -8.12 -0.19
N GLY A 86 -20.36 -6.85 -0.54
CA GLY A 86 -21.43 -6.01 0.01
C GLY A 86 -21.22 -5.65 1.49
N HIS A 87 -19.98 -5.66 1.97
CA HIS A 87 -19.64 -5.30 3.34
C HIS A 87 -19.14 -3.86 3.42
N GLY A 88 -19.40 -3.20 4.55
CA GLY A 88 -18.67 -2.01 4.98
C GLY A 88 -17.26 -2.33 5.46
N LEU A 89 -16.49 -1.29 5.81
CA LEU A 89 -15.14 -1.43 6.37
C LEU A 89 -15.00 -0.66 7.68
N ILE A 90 -14.40 -1.31 8.67
CA ILE A 90 -13.89 -0.63 9.88
C ILE A 90 -12.36 -0.65 9.77
N CYS A 91 -11.74 0.54 9.71
CA CYS A 91 -10.31 0.69 9.55
C CYS A 91 -9.76 1.85 10.40
N PRO A 92 -8.44 1.98 10.56
CA PRO A 92 -7.85 3.11 11.26
C PRO A 92 -8.19 4.45 10.61
N ALA A 93 -8.37 5.51 11.40
CA ALA A 93 -8.67 6.86 10.89
C ALA A 93 -7.65 7.35 9.86
N ALA A 94 -6.36 7.04 10.07
CA ALA A 94 -5.29 7.39 9.13
C ALA A 94 -5.42 6.71 7.76
N CYS A 95 -6.16 5.61 7.67
CA CYS A 95 -6.38 4.86 6.43
C CYS A 95 -7.78 5.11 5.81
N GLY A 96 -8.62 5.91 6.45
CA GLY A 96 -9.99 6.13 6.01
C GLY A 96 -10.10 6.73 4.61
N ALA A 97 -9.26 7.72 4.31
CA ALA A 97 -9.23 8.36 2.99
C ALA A 97 -8.78 7.37 1.88
N GLU A 98 -7.84 6.48 2.19
CA GLU A 98 -7.41 5.38 1.31
C GLU A 98 -8.58 4.41 1.04
N ALA A 99 -9.28 3.97 2.09
CA ALA A 99 -10.41 3.06 1.98
C ALA A 99 -11.56 3.65 1.16
N ALA A 100 -11.78 4.98 1.25
CA ALA A 100 -12.86 5.68 0.58
C ALA A 100 -12.80 5.60 -0.96
N TRP A 101 -11.66 5.26 -1.53
CA TRP A 101 -11.49 5.02 -2.97
C TRP A 101 -12.13 3.73 -3.48
N ALA A 102 -12.46 2.79 -2.58
CA ALA A 102 -13.06 1.52 -2.98
C ALA A 102 -14.47 1.69 -3.59
N SER A 103 -15.31 2.55 -3.01
CA SER A 103 -16.64 2.87 -3.54
C SER A 103 -17.20 4.11 -2.81
N PRO A 104 -17.90 5.02 -3.51
CA PRO A 104 -18.57 6.17 -2.88
C PRO A 104 -19.73 5.76 -1.96
N GLU A 105 -20.35 4.61 -2.19
CA GLU A 105 -21.52 4.14 -1.45
C GLU A 105 -21.18 3.21 -0.28
N MET A 106 -19.92 2.78 -0.19
CA MET A 106 -19.46 1.87 0.85
C MET A 106 -19.48 2.56 2.22
N GLU A 107 -20.06 1.93 3.22
CA GLU A 107 -19.97 2.39 4.60
C GLU A 107 -18.56 2.18 5.15
N ILE A 108 -17.92 3.26 5.62
CA ILE A 108 -16.56 3.21 6.18
C ILE A 108 -16.56 3.89 7.54
N LEU A 109 -16.22 3.14 8.56
CA LEU A 109 -16.01 3.64 9.90
C LEU A 109 -14.51 3.69 10.19
N ALA A 110 -14.00 4.89 10.39
CA ALA A 110 -12.57 5.14 10.58
C ALA A 110 -12.28 5.80 11.94
N PRO A 111 -12.39 5.05 13.05
CA PRO A 111 -12.17 5.58 14.38
C PRO A 111 -10.68 5.76 14.71
N LEU A 112 -10.37 6.77 15.54
CA LEU A 112 -9.04 6.99 16.11
C LEU A 112 -8.74 6.05 17.29
N SER A 113 -9.78 5.57 17.99
CA SER A 113 -9.65 4.75 19.18
C SER A 113 -10.85 3.81 19.40
N LEU A 114 -10.65 2.79 20.24
CA LEU A 114 -11.73 1.88 20.64
C LEU A 114 -12.90 2.62 21.32
N ILE A 115 -12.62 3.67 22.09
CA ILE A 115 -13.65 4.49 22.77
C ILE A 115 -14.48 5.23 21.74
N GLN A 116 -13.85 5.83 20.73
CA GLN A 116 -14.54 6.56 19.67
C GLN A 116 -15.47 5.63 18.88
N PHE A 117 -15.01 4.42 18.55
CA PHE A 117 -15.86 3.39 17.92
C PHE A 117 -17.04 3.02 18.81
N ALA A 118 -16.79 2.74 20.10
CA ALA A 118 -17.86 2.41 21.05
C ALA A 118 -18.89 3.54 21.18
N ASN A 119 -18.44 4.78 21.21
CA ASN A 119 -19.34 5.94 21.27
C ASN A 119 -20.19 6.07 20.01
N HIS A 120 -19.64 5.76 18.84
CA HIS A 120 -20.38 5.78 17.58
C HIS A 120 -21.51 4.74 17.60
N VAL A 121 -21.19 3.46 17.87
CA VAL A 121 -22.17 2.38 17.83
C VAL A 121 -23.21 2.43 18.97
N THR A 122 -22.93 3.19 20.02
CA THR A 122 -23.89 3.47 21.12
C THR A 122 -24.64 4.77 20.93
N GLY A 123 -24.47 5.49 19.81
CA GLY A 123 -25.19 6.73 19.49
C GLY A 123 -24.72 7.97 20.26
N LYS A 124 -23.61 7.90 20.99
CA LYS A 124 -23.06 9.05 21.73
C LYS A 124 -22.25 10.02 20.84
N GLN A 125 -21.71 9.52 19.75
CA GLN A 125 -20.92 10.28 18.77
C GLN A 125 -21.16 9.69 17.40
N VAL A 126 -21.17 10.52 16.36
CA VAL A 126 -21.22 10.07 14.97
C VAL A 126 -19.83 10.14 14.37
N LEU A 127 -19.41 9.10 13.67
CA LEU A 127 -18.23 9.10 12.82
C LEU A 127 -18.69 9.47 11.40
N ASP A 128 -18.13 10.54 10.86
CA ASP A 128 -18.35 10.89 9.47
C ASP A 128 -17.60 9.91 8.55
N ARG A 129 -18.20 9.64 7.39
CA ARG A 129 -17.52 8.86 6.36
C ARG A 129 -16.27 9.62 5.88
N PRO A 130 -15.10 8.96 5.79
CA PRO A 130 -13.91 9.61 5.25
C PRO A 130 -14.08 9.98 3.78
N ASP A 131 -13.56 11.14 3.37
CA ASP A 131 -13.49 11.53 1.97
C ASP A 131 -12.22 10.97 1.32
N PRO A 132 -12.31 10.52 0.05
CA PRO A 132 -11.13 10.13 -0.71
C PRO A 132 -10.22 11.33 -0.93
N ARG A 133 -8.91 11.15 -0.76
CA ARG A 133 -7.91 12.20 -0.93
C ARG A 133 -6.97 11.87 -2.06
N MET A 134 -6.71 12.88 -2.90
CA MET A 134 -5.61 12.84 -3.87
C MET A 134 -4.50 13.78 -3.43
N ARG A 135 -3.29 13.31 -3.53
CA ARG A 135 -2.09 14.13 -3.37
C ARG A 135 -1.55 14.45 -4.75
N SER A 136 -1.72 15.69 -5.19
CA SER A 136 -0.96 16.18 -6.34
C SER A 136 0.51 16.15 -6.02
N ALA A 137 1.30 15.52 -6.88
CA ALA A 137 2.72 15.48 -6.70
C ALA A 137 3.31 16.90 -6.79
N SER A 138 3.58 17.51 -5.64
CA SER A 138 3.95 18.92 -5.48
C SER A 138 5.36 19.28 -5.95
N THR A 139 6.21 18.30 -6.21
CA THR A 139 7.57 18.53 -6.68
C THR A 139 7.61 18.66 -8.20
N ALA A 140 8.06 19.81 -8.69
CA ALA A 140 8.39 19.99 -10.10
C ALA A 140 9.42 18.92 -10.50
N LEU A 141 9.05 18.09 -11.49
CA LEU A 141 9.99 17.13 -12.05
C LEU A 141 11.05 17.87 -12.87
N PRO A 142 12.29 17.35 -12.91
CA PRO A 142 13.28 17.82 -13.87
C PRO A 142 12.72 17.69 -15.28
N ASP A 143 12.75 18.77 -16.04
CA ASP A 143 12.18 18.82 -17.38
C ASP A 143 13.23 18.43 -18.42
N LEU A 144 12.81 17.68 -19.46
CA LEU A 144 13.70 17.29 -20.55
C LEU A 144 14.21 18.50 -21.36
N ARG A 145 13.46 19.59 -21.42
CA ARG A 145 13.87 20.86 -22.06
C ARG A 145 15.09 21.49 -21.43
N ASP A 146 15.40 21.19 -20.17
CA ASP A 146 16.57 21.73 -19.48
C ASP A 146 17.88 21.10 -19.95
N VAL A 147 17.79 19.95 -20.64
CA VAL A 147 18.96 19.26 -21.19
C VAL A 147 19.42 19.98 -22.48
N LYS A 148 20.65 20.49 -22.47
CA LYS A 148 21.24 21.15 -23.65
C LYS A 148 21.90 20.10 -24.53
N GLY A 149 21.62 20.17 -25.84
CA GLY A 149 22.13 19.20 -26.82
C GLY A 149 21.50 17.79 -26.64
N GLN A 150 22.24 16.78 -27.06
CA GLN A 150 21.86 15.35 -26.98
C GLN A 150 20.53 15.00 -27.67
N GLU A 151 20.27 15.60 -28.82
CA GLU A 151 18.98 15.51 -29.52
C GLU A 151 18.58 14.05 -29.83
N THR A 152 19.55 13.21 -30.24
CA THR A 152 19.30 11.78 -30.50
C THR A 152 18.86 11.03 -29.23
N ALA A 153 19.52 11.28 -28.08
CA ALA A 153 19.20 10.63 -26.83
C ALA A 153 17.85 11.12 -26.24
N LYS A 154 17.54 12.41 -26.39
CA LYS A 154 16.23 12.97 -26.05
C LYS A 154 15.14 12.35 -26.91
N ARG A 155 15.36 12.26 -28.23
CA ARG A 155 14.38 11.64 -29.15
C ARG A 155 14.14 10.18 -28.82
N ALA A 156 15.19 9.42 -28.49
CA ALA A 156 15.04 8.05 -28.02
C ALA A 156 14.18 7.96 -26.73
N LEU A 157 14.38 8.90 -25.80
CA LEU A 157 13.59 8.96 -24.55
C LEU A 157 12.11 9.28 -24.82
N GLU A 158 11.82 10.22 -25.73
CA GLU A 158 10.44 10.54 -26.15
C GLU A 158 9.74 9.33 -26.78
N VAL A 159 10.43 8.60 -27.67
CA VAL A 159 9.89 7.39 -28.29
C VAL A 159 9.63 6.30 -27.25
N ALA A 160 10.57 6.12 -26.32
CA ALA A 160 10.40 5.17 -25.23
C ALA A 160 9.21 5.53 -24.32
N ALA A 161 9.06 6.83 -24.01
CA ALA A 161 7.93 7.31 -23.21
C ALA A 161 6.58 7.12 -23.92
N ALA A 162 6.51 7.40 -25.21
CA ALA A 162 5.29 7.30 -25.99
C ALA A 162 4.85 5.85 -26.25
N GLY A 163 5.81 4.94 -26.42
CA GLY A 163 5.57 3.54 -26.74
C GLY A 163 5.69 2.56 -25.57
N GLY A 164 6.02 3.03 -24.38
CA GLY A 164 6.27 2.15 -23.23
C GLY A 164 7.47 1.21 -23.44
N HIS A 165 8.49 1.68 -24.18
CA HIS A 165 9.64 0.85 -24.55
C HIS A 165 10.73 0.82 -23.49
N ASN A 166 11.39 -0.33 -23.34
CA ASN A 166 12.62 -0.43 -22.60
C ASN A 166 13.74 0.33 -23.35
N LEU A 167 14.57 1.07 -22.63
CA LEU A 167 15.63 1.89 -23.20
C LEU A 167 16.95 1.64 -22.46
N LEU A 168 18.01 1.43 -23.23
CA LEU A 168 19.38 1.30 -22.72
C LEU A 168 20.25 2.45 -23.22
N TYR A 169 20.84 3.18 -22.29
CA TYR A 169 21.89 4.16 -22.60
C TYR A 169 23.28 3.58 -22.36
N VAL A 170 24.12 3.61 -23.40
CA VAL A 170 25.52 3.18 -23.32
C VAL A 170 26.41 4.38 -23.65
N GLY A 171 27.43 4.63 -22.86
CA GLY A 171 28.37 5.73 -23.08
C GLY A 171 29.32 5.94 -21.91
N PRO A 172 30.34 6.80 -22.09
CA PRO A 172 31.34 7.07 -21.07
C PRO A 172 30.74 7.71 -19.81
N PRO A 173 31.46 7.67 -18.68
CA PRO A 173 31.12 8.44 -17.49
C PRO A 173 30.92 9.94 -17.84
N GLY A 174 29.98 10.59 -17.19
CA GLY A 174 29.68 12.02 -17.43
C GLY A 174 28.89 12.34 -18.70
N ALA A 175 28.51 11.34 -19.52
CA ALA A 175 27.71 11.56 -20.73
C ALA A 175 26.23 11.96 -20.48
N GLY A 176 25.81 12.07 -19.21
CA GLY A 176 24.45 12.52 -18.87
C GLY A 176 23.36 11.42 -18.92
N LYS A 177 23.73 10.14 -18.94
CA LYS A 177 22.79 9.02 -18.99
C LYS A 177 21.74 9.07 -17.87
N SER A 178 22.18 9.15 -16.62
CA SER A 178 21.31 9.20 -15.44
C SER A 178 20.48 10.50 -15.41
N MET A 179 21.07 11.61 -15.87
CA MET A 179 20.38 12.90 -15.99
C MET A 179 19.19 12.81 -16.96
N LEU A 180 19.35 12.15 -18.10
CA LEU A 180 18.28 11.92 -19.07
C LEU A 180 17.21 10.97 -18.48
N ALA A 181 17.61 9.86 -17.90
CA ALA A 181 16.68 8.88 -17.29
C ALA A 181 15.79 9.51 -16.21
N GLN A 182 16.34 10.36 -15.35
CA GLN A 182 15.59 11.08 -14.30
C GLN A 182 14.53 12.05 -14.85
N ARG A 183 14.61 12.40 -16.14
CA ARG A 183 13.62 13.27 -16.80
C ARG A 183 12.50 12.49 -17.49
N LEU A 184 12.62 11.18 -17.60
CA LEU A 184 11.58 10.34 -18.19
C LEU A 184 10.20 10.54 -17.52
N PRO A 185 10.08 10.65 -16.19
CA PRO A 185 8.77 10.87 -15.55
C PRO A 185 8.05 12.16 -16.01
N SER A 186 8.78 13.18 -16.43
CA SER A 186 8.18 14.46 -16.86
C SER A 186 7.51 14.41 -18.23
N ILE A 187 7.82 13.40 -19.05
CA ILE A 187 7.30 13.23 -20.41
C ILE A 187 6.41 11.99 -20.55
N LEU A 188 6.22 11.19 -19.47
CA LEU A 188 5.30 10.08 -19.48
C LEU A 188 3.84 10.59 -19.51
N PRO A 189 2.92 9.88 -20.19
CA PRO A 189 1.51 10.20 -20.15
C PRO A 189 0.97 10.04 -18.70
N PRO A 190 -0.04 10.81 -18.30
CA PRO A 190 -0.65 10.68 -16.99
C PRO A 190 -1.20 9.27 -16.77
N LEU A 191 -1.35 8.85 -15.51
CA LEU A 191 -2.03 7.61 -15.17
C LEU A 191 -3.51 7.71 -15.53
N THR A 192 -4.06 6.67 -16.14
CA THR A 192 -5.51 6.48 -16.20
C THR A 192 -6.07 6.16 -14.82
N PRO A 193 -7.37 6.33 -14.55
CA PRO A 193 -7.96 5.97 -13.25
C PRO A 193 -7.73 4.51 -12.86
N ALA A 194 -7.74 3.57 -13.82
CA ALA A 194 -7.44 2.17 -13.56
C ALA A 194 -5.98 1.95 -13.16
N GLU A 195 -5.03 2.52 -13.93
CA GLU A 195 -3.60 2.44 -13.59
C GLU A 195 -3.28 3.10 -12.25
N MET A 196 -3.95 4.22 -11.91
CA MET A 196 -3.79 4.87 -10.62
C MET A 196 -4.24 3.95 -9.47
N LEU A 197 -5.33 3.23 -9.67
CA LEU A 197 -5.82 2.27 -8.67
C LEU A 197 -4.83 1.12 -8.49
N ASP A 198 -4.29 0.56 -9.59
CA ASP A 198 -3.30 -0.53 -9.55
C ASP A 198 -2.03 -0.11 -8.80
N VAL A 199 -1.48 1.06 -9.14
CA VAL A 199 -0.31 1.63 -8.44
C VAL A 199 -0.60 1.83 -6.95
N SER A 200 -1.79 2.35 -6.64
CA SER A 200 -2.19 2.60 -5.26
C SER A 200 -2.43 1.32 -4.46
N MET A 201 -2.96 0.26 -5.07
CA MET A 201 -3.09 -1.05 -4.42
C MET A 201 -1.71 -1.61 -4.03
N ILE A 202 -0.73 -1.51 -4.93
CA ILE A 202 0.64 -1.96 -4.62
C ILE A 202 1.25 -1.10 -3.51
N ALA A 203 1.08 0.21 -3.57
CA ALA A 203 1.57 1.15 -2.54
C ALA A 203 0.91 0.88 -1.18
N SER A 204 -0.38 0.57 -1.16
CA SER A 204 -1.14 0.18 0.03
C SER A 204 -0.55 -1.07 0.69
N VAL A 205 -0.34 -2.15 -0.09
CA VAL A 205 0.26 -3.40 0.40
C VAL A 205 1.69 -3.19 0.89
N ALA A 206 2.45 -2.32 0.22
CA ALA A 206 3.80 -1.95 0.64
C ALA A 206 3.82 -1.09 1.92
N GLY A 207 2.70 -0.47 2.29
CA GLY A 207 2.58 0.47 3.40
C GLY A 207 3.26 1.82 3.13
N THR A 208 3.25 2.27 1.86
CA THR A 208 3.90 3.51 1.42
C THR A 208 2.91 4.63 1.09
N ILE A 209 1.60 4.41 1.28
CA ILE A 209 0.60 5.47 1.17
C ILE A 209 0.76 6.43 2.35
N GLU A 210 0.98 7.70 2.06
CA GLU A 210 1.09 8.76 3.05
C GLU A 210 -0.26 9.45 3.23
N ASP A 211 -0.70 9.66 4.49
CA ASP A 211 -1.95 10.32 4.89
C ASP A 211 -3.22 9.77 4.21
N GLY A 212 -3.20 8.52 3.78
CA GLY A 212 -4.31 7.87 3.07
C GLY A 212 -4.60 8.45 1.68
N ALA A 213 -3.70 9.26 1.12
CA ALA A 213 -3.89 9.93 -0.16
C ALA A 213 -3.27 9.13 -1.32
N LEU A 214 -4.03 8.95 -2.40
CA LEU A 214 -3.54 8.39 -3.64
C LEU A 214 -2.72 9.41 -4.43
N VAL A 215 -1.79 8.91 -5.25
CA VAL A 215 -0.90 9.75 -6.06
C VAL A 215 -1.23 9.56 -7.55
N ASP A 216 -1.33 10.66 -8.28
CA ASP A 216 -1.66 10.71 -9.72
C ASP A 216 -0.44 10.53 -10.64
N ARG A 217 0.75 10.34 -10.06
CA ARG A 217 2.02 10.27 -10.80
C ARG A 217 2.51 8.85 -10.98
N ARG A 218 3.03 8.57 -12.19
CA ARG A 218 3.73 7.32 -12.47
C ARG A 218 4.95 7.14 -11.56
N PRO A 219 5.11 5.98 -10.90
CA PRO A 219 6.24 5.75 -10.01
C PRO A 219 7.56 5.74 -10.79
N PHE A 220 8.59 6.30 -10.17
CA PHE A 220 9.98 6.21 -10.63
C PHE A 220 10.82 5.60 -9.52
N ARG A 221 11.35 4.40 -9.78
CA ARG A 221 12.15 3.65 -8.83
C ARG A 221 13.58 3.53 -9.35
N ALA A 222 14.55 3.86 -8.50
CA ALA A 222 15.97 3.82 -8.84
C ALA A 222 16.73 3.08 -7.72
N PRO A 223 16.62 1.74 -7.66
CA PRO A 223 17.33 0.96 -6.65
C PRO A 223 18.84 1.03 -6.88
N HIS A 224 19.58 1.03 -5.79
CA HIS A 224 21.03 0.94 -5.84
C HIS A 224 21.46 -0.44 -6.34
N HIS A 225 22.58 -0.55 -7.06
CA HIS A 225 23.07 -1.80 -7.62
C HIS A 225 23.35 -2.90 -6.56
N SER A 226 23.57 -2.52 -5.30
CA SER A 226 23.71 -3.46 -4.17
C SER A 226 22.39 -4.03 -3.64
N ALA A 227 21.25 -3.69 -4.25
CA ALA A 227 19.95 -4.20 -3.84
C ALA A 227 19.92 -5.73 -3.92
N SER A 228 19.36 -6.37 -2.90
CA SER A 228 19.18 -7.82 -2.89
C SER A 228 18.06 -8.26 -3.84
N MET A 229 18.06 -9.53 -4.26
CA MET A 229 16.98 -10.11 -5.06
C MET A 229 15.60 -9.92 -4.40
N ALA A 230 15.50 -10.13 -3.07
CA ALA A 230 14.24 -9.90 -2.35
C ALA A 230 13.80 -8.42 -2.34
N ALA A 231 14.73 -7.47 -2.36
CA ALA A 231 14.40 -6.05 -2.52
C ALA A 231 13.90 -5.74 -3.93
N MET A 232 14.45 -6.40 -4.95
CA MET A 232 14.08 -6.15 -6.35
C MET A 232 12.74 -6.77 -6.72
N VAL A 233 12.57 -8.08 -6.53
CA VAL A 233 11.35 -8.77 -6.95
C VAL A 233 10.31 -8.94 -5.84
N GLY A 234 10.71 -8.70 -4.60
CA GLY A 234 9.83 -8.88 -3.45
C GLY A 234 10.05 -10.22 -2.73
N GLY A 235 9.25 -10.47 -1.72
CA GLY A 235 9.35 -11.68 -0.91
C GLY A 235 9.93 -11.42 0.48
N GLY A 236 10.79 -12.34 0.96
CA GLY A 236 11.29 -12.33 2.31
C GLY A 236 10.27 -12.82 3.35
N MET A 237 10.62 -12.77 4.63
CA MET A 237 9.78 -13.29 5.72
C MET A 237 8.38 -12.65 5.79
N LYS A 238 8.24 -11.38 5.40
CA LYS A 238 6.97 -10.64 5.43
C LYS A 238 6.33 -10.44 4.05
N ALA A 239 6.85 -11.08 2.98
CA ALA A 239 6.31 -11.01 1.62
C ALA A 239 5.86 -9.60 1.19
N LYS A 240 6.80 -8.66 1.17
CA LYS A 240 6.53 -7.30 0.68
C LYS A 240 6.77 -7.19 -0.82
N PRO A 241 6.03 -6.29 -1.53
CA PRO A 241 6.34 -5.94 -2.91
C PRO A 241 7.79 -5.44 -3.04
N GLY A 242 8.48 -5.87 -4.10
CA GLY A 242 9.82 -5.38 -4.43
C GLY A 242 9.78 -4.17 -5.38
N GLU A 243 10.96 -3.65 -5.73
CA GLU A 243 11.10 -2.47 -6.60
C GLU A 243 10.43 -2.65 -7.97
N VAL A 244 10.44 -3.87 -8.52
CA VAL A 244 9.73 -4.22 -9.76
C VAL A 244 8.24 -3.95 -9.63
N SER A 245 7.60 -4.46 -8.57
CA SER A 245 6.17 -4.22 -8.32
C SER A 245 5.89 -2.75 -8.01
N LEU A 246 6.75 -2.09 -7.23
CA LEU A 246 6.63 -0.68 -6.88
C LEU A 246 6.83 0.27 -8.08
N SER A 247 7.42 -0.22 -9.19
CA SER A 247 7.55 0.52 -10.45
C SER A 247 6.41 0.25 -11.44
N HIS A 248 5.37 -0.48 -11.04
CA HIS A 248 4.24 -0.83 -11.90
C HIS A 248 3.60 0.42 -12.53
N HIS A 249 3.29 0.36 -13.83
CA HIS A 249 2.86 1.51 -14.65
C HIS A 249 3.81 2.71 -14.64
N GLY A 250 5.07 2.51 -14.23
CA GLY A 250 6.06 3.56 -14.10
C GLY A 250 7.41 3.18 -14.70
N VAL A 251 8.47 3.56 -14.02
CA VAL A 251 9.85 3.37 -14.49
C VAL A 251 10.68 2.68 -13.42
N LEU A 252 11.32 1.58 -13.77
CA LEU A 252 12.42 1.00 -13.03
C LEU A 252 13.73 1.43 -13.70
N PHE A 253 14.45 2.33 -13.06
CA PHE A 253 15.73 2.83 -13.55
C PHE A 253 16.88 2.07 -12.87
N LEU A 254 17.69 1.36 -13.66
CA LEU A 254 18.86 0.63 -13.19
C LEU A 254 20.12 1.38 -13.66
N ASP A 255 20.68 2.20 -12.78
CA ASP A 255 21.96 2.87 -13.06
C ASP A 255 23.12 1.88 -12.83
N GLU A 256 24.17 2.01 -13.62
CA GLU A 256 25.33 1.13 -13.56
C GLU A 256 24.95 -0.36 -13.67
N LEU A 257 24.13 -0.70 -14.67
CA LEU A 257 23.58 -2.04 -14.87
C LEU A 257 24.60 -3.20 -14.71
N PRO A 258 25.86 -3.08 -15.16
CA PRO A 258 26.87 -4.13 -14.98
C PRO A 258 27.29 -4.41 -13.52
N GLU A 259 27.02 -3.48 -12.61
CA GLU A 259 27.36 -3.62 -11.18
C GLU A 259 26.31 -4.42 -10.40
N PHE A 260 25.13 -4.65 -10.97
CA PHE A 260 24.14 -5.52 -10.36
C PHE A 260 24.59 -6.98 -10.40
N SER A 261 24.30 -7.73 -9.33
CA SER A 261 24.64 -9.15 -9.31
C SER A 261 23.89 -9.92 -10.41
N PRO A 262 24.50 -10.94 -11.04
CA PRO A 262 23.84 -11.74 -12.07
C PRO A 262 22.51 -12.34 -11.61
N GLN A 263 22.40 -12.74 -10.36
CA GLN A 263 21.16 -13.29 -9.77
C GLN A 263 20.03 -12.28 -9.77
N VAL A 264 20.33 -11.01 -9.47
CA VAL A 264 19.35 -9.92 -9.52
C VAL A 264 18.89 -9.67 -10.95
N LEU A 265 19.83 -9.60 -11.91
CA LEU A 265 19.49 -9.39 -13.32
C LEU A 265 18.67 -10.55 -13.88
N ASP A 266 19.02 -11.79 -13.55
CA ASP A 266 18.24 -12.97 -13.97
C ASP A 266 16.82 -12.97 -13.39
N SER A 267 16.64 -12.47 -12.17
CA SER A 267 15.31 -12.36 -11.54
C SER A 267 14.37 -11.37 -12.25
N LEU A 268 14.90 -10.44 -13.04
CA LEU A 268 14.13 -9.48 -13.82
C LEU A 268 13.58 -10.06 -15.13
N ARG A 269 14.08 -11.21 -15.60
CA ARG A 269 13.63 -11.82 -16.86
C ARG A 269 12.13 -12.12 -16.85
N GLN A 270 11.67 -12.84 -15.83
CA GLN A 270 10.25 -13.21 -15.74
C GLN A 270 9.33 -11.99 -15.75
N PRO A 271 9.54 -10.95 -14.89
CA PRO A 271 8.72 -9.74 -14.93
C PRO A 271 8.75 -9.02 -16.28
N LEU A 272 9.88 -9.00 -16.98
CA LEU A 272 10.01 -8.36 -18.29
C LEU A 272 9.32 -9.15 -19.41
N GLU A 273 9.26 -10.47 -19.32
CA GLU A 273 8.65 -11.34 -20.32
C GLU A 273 7.15 -11.53 -20.10
N THR A 274 6.73 -11.75 -18.86
CA THR A 274 5.35 -12.14 -18.53
C THR A 274 4.52 -11.00 -17.93
N GLY A 275 5.17 -9.92 -17.44
CA GLY A 275 4.52 -8.87 -16.66
C GLY A 275 4.17 -9.30 -15.22
N GLU A 276 4.60 -10.49 -14.78
CA GLU A 276 4.22 -11.06 -13.48
C GLU A 276 5.45 -11.38 -12.63
N VAL A 277 5.30 -11.23 -11.32
CA VAL A 277 6.28 -11.67 -10.33
C VAL A 277 5.68 -12.81 -9.50
N LEU A 278 6.25 -14.00 -9.62
CA LEU A 278 5.86 -15.15 -8.80
C LEU A 278 6.85 -15.32 -7.64
N ILE A 279 6.34 -15.19 -6.42
CA ILE A 279 7.12 -15.39 -5.20
C ILE A 279 6.72 -16.71 -4.58
N ALA A 280 7.57 -17.74 -4.72
CA ALA A 280 7.41 -18.99 -3.99
C ALA A 280 7.88 -18.80 -2.54
N ARG A 281 7.02 -19.11 -1.56
CA ARG A 281 7.45 -19.27 -0.17
C ARG A 281 7.94 -20.69 0.01
N ALA A 282 9.15 -20.87 0.50
CA ALA A 282 9.54 -22.12 1.13
C ALA A 282 8.81 -22.18 2.48
N ASN A 283 7.89 -23.14 2.62
CA ASN A 283 7.26 -23.46 3.90
C ASN A 283 8.25 -24.18 4.80
#